data_674f6bd07e2c553a4fd28dd769bbec86
#
_entry.id   674f6bd07e2c553a4fd28dd769bbec86
#
_cell.length_a   1.000
_cell.length_b   1.000
_cell.length_c   1.000
_cell.angle_alpha   90.00
_cell.angle_beta   90.00
_cell.angle_gamma   90.00
#
_symmetry.space_group_name_H-M   'P 1'
#
loop_
_entity.id
_entity.type
_entity.pdbx_description
1 polymer ?
#
loop_
_entity_poly.entity_id
_entity_poly.type
_entity_poly.pdbx_seq_one_letter_code
_entity_poly.pdbx_strand_id
1 'polypeptide(L)'
;MPYEGIIETWFAQYQDSNNVIIHDIEECKKTSEAIYERLKLQGVNTLVTEPIKINGKMVGFYGVDNPPEEKLHEISNLIDMIEFMISFMIRLRNNADVLEHSALYDQLTDCKNRKALDWAYTEKLEKYFPLAVVMCDLNGLKEINDQKGHDAGDKFIVQAAQTLKSVFGKRHVYRLGGDEFIAVLPNITHPAFQKLLETAKSQLGATASLGTSISGTKDTDFESLLKAADAEMYENKKQYYIVTGKDRRKHSL
;
A
#
# COMPACT_ATOMS: atom_id res chain seq x y z
N MET A 1 9.43 1.54 -24.91
CA MET A 1 9.80 0.10 -24.84
C MET A 1 9.63 -0.51 -26.21
N PRO A 2 10.42 -1.52 -26.68
CA PRO A 2 10.35 -2.05 -28.05
C PRO A 2 9.09 -2.87 -28.36
N TYR A 3 8.07 -2.84 -27.51
CA TYR A 3 6.84 -3.62 -27.65
C TYR A 3 5.57 -2.75 -27.72
N GLU A 4 5.67 -1.43 -27.58
CA GLU A 4 4.55 -0.51 -27.80
C GLU A 4 4.12 -0.55 -29.25
N GLY A 5 2.84 -0.71 -29.52
CA GLY A 5 2.26 -0.86 -30.88
C GLY A 5 1.98 -2.29 -31.32
N ILE A 6 2.78 -3.29 -30.90
CA ILE A 6 2.53 -4.71 -31.24
C ILE A 6 1.49 -5.29 -30.27
N ILE A 7 1.60 -4.95 -28.99
CA ILE A 7 0.65 -5.34 -27.96
C ILE A 7 -0.76 -4.82 -28.29
N GLU A 8 -0.87 -3.59 -28.77
CA GLU A 8 -2.16 -2.98 -29.17
C GLU A 8 -2.79 -3.72 -30.36
N THR A 9 -1.97 -4.16 -31.33
CA THR A 9 -2.46 -4.92 -32.49
C THR A 9 -2.94 -6.32 -32.09
N TRP A 10 -2.25 -6.99 -31.16
CA TRP A 10 -2.70 -8.24 -30.58
C TRP A 10 -3.99 -8.05 -29.76
N PHE A 11 -4.08 -6.97 -29.00
CA PHE A 11 -5.26 -6.66 -28.21
C PHE A 11 -6.50 -6.45 -29.07
N ALA A 12 -6.35 -5.87 -30.26
CA ALA A 12 -7.45 -5.72 -31.21
C ALA A 12 -7.96 -7.07 -31.72
N GLN A 13 -7.06 -8.04 -31.98
CA GLN A 13 -7.47 -9.37 -32.45
C GLN A 13 -8.24 -10.17 -31.39
N TYR A 14 -7.97 -9.96 -30.09
CA TYR A 14 -8.66 -10.64 -29.00
C TYR A 14 -9.99 -10.00 -28.61
N GLN A 15 -10.39 -8.87 -29.20
CA GLN A 15 -11.71 -8.28 -28.93
C GLN A 15 -12.85 -9.14 -29.46
N ASP A 16 -12.62 -9.83 -30.57
CA ASP A 16 -13.64 -10.63 -31.28
C ASP A 16 -13.51 -12.14 -31.03
N SER A 17 -12.41 -12.61 -30.44
CA SER A 17 -12.15 -14.04 -30.19
C SER A 17 -11.51 -14.30 -28.82
N ASN A 18 -11.80 -15.46 -28.22
CA ASN A 18 -11.16 -15.87 -26.98
C ASN A 18 -9.72 -16.33 -27.21
N ASN A 19 -9.42 -16.92 -28.36
CA ASN A 19 -8.09 -17.38 -28.76
C ASN A 19 -7.77 -17.00 -30.21
N VAL A 20 -6.52 -17.02 -30.57
CA VAL A 20 -6.04 -16.83 -31.94
C VAL A 20 -5.18 -18.03 -32.33
N ILE A 21 -5.60 -18.71 -33.39
CA ILE A 21 -4.87 -19.80 -34.00
C ILE A 21 -4.35 -19.32 -35.36
N ILE A 22 -3.03 -19.39 -35.57
CA ILE A 22 -2.37 -19.06 -36.82
C ILE A 22 -1.81 -20.35 -37.38
N HIS A 23 -2.39 -20.80 -38.49
CA HIS A 23 -1.95 -22.02 -39.19
C HIS A 23 -0.72 -21.76 -40.05
N ASP A 24 -0.57 -20.55 -40.58
CA ASP A 24 0.58 -20.09 -41.35
C ASP A 24 0.74 -18.58 -41.14
N ILE A 25 1.93 -18.16 -40.70
CA ILE A 25 2.21 -16.72 -40.48
C ILE A 25 2.07 -15.87 -41.77
N GLU A 26 2.17 -16.47 -42.95
CA GLU A 26 1.96 -15.78 -44.22
C GLU A 26 0.56 -15.15 -44.31
N GLU A 27 -0.43 -15.72 -43.61
CA GLU A 27 -1.79 -15.13 -43.51
C GLU A 27 -1.80 -13.81 -42.76
N CYS A 28 -0.86 -13.64 -41.82
CA CYS A 28 -0.73 -12.41 -41.03
C CYS A 28 -0.35 -11.19 -41.88
N LYS A 29 0.29 -11.38 -43.04
CA LYS A 29 0.61 -10.27 -43.97
C LYS A 29 -0.62 -9.49 -44.39
N LYS A 30 -1.77 -10.15 -44.48
CA LYS A 30 -3.03 -9.54 -44.91
C LYS A 30 -3.67 -8.73 -43.80
N THR A 31 -3.39 -9.08 -42.56
CA THR A 31 -4.04 -8.51 -41.36
C THR A 31 -3.13 -7.49 -40.66
N SER A 32 -1.84 -7.80 -40.51
CA SER A 32 -0.84 -6.94 -39.88
C SER A 32 0.58 -7.35 -40.29
N GLU A 33 1.20 -6.52 -41.12
CA GLU A 33 2.60 -6.72 -41.53
C GLU A 33 3.57 -6.68 -40.34
N ALA A 34 3.27 -5.85 -39.33
CA ALA A 34 4.08 -5.75 -38.10
C ALA A 34 4.10 -7.05 -37.29
N ILE A 35 2.97 -7.75 -37.20
CA ILE A 35 2.89 -9.07 -36.54
C ILE A 35 3.66 -10.10 -37.37
N TYR A 36 3.46 -10.11 -38.69
CA TYR A 36 4.17 -11.04 -39.58
C TYR A 36 5.68 -10.91 -39.46
N GLU A 37 6.23 -9.70 -39.62
CA GLU A 37 7.69 -9.49 -39.53
C GLU A 37 8.24 -9.89 -38.15
N ARG A 38 7.49 -9.68 -37.09
CA ARG A 38 7.90 -10.04 -35.75
C ARG A 38 7.93 -11.55 -35.54
N LEU A 39 6.88 -12.27 -35.94
CA LEU A 39 6.80 -13.71 -35.82
C LEU A 39 7.87 -14.37 -36.69
N LYS A 40 8.09 -13.86 -37.88
CA LYS A 40 9.14 -14.33 -38.80
C LYS A 40 10.54 -14.16 -38.21
N LEU A 41 10.84 -13.03 -37.60
CA LEU A 41 12.13 -12.81 -36.90
C LEU A 41 12.35 -13.78 -35.75
N GLN A 42 11.30 -14.27 -35.13
CA GLN A 42 11.35 -15.26 -34.05
C GLN A 42 11.35 -16.70 -34.55
N GLY A 43 11.23 -16.92 -35.86
CA GLY A 43 11.15 -18.26 -36.46
C GLY A 43 9.83 -18.98 -36.18
N VAL A 44 8.75 -18.21 -35.91
CA VAL A 44 7.42 -18.76 -35.70
C VAL A 44 6.73 -18.94 -37.04
N ASN A 45 6.20 -20.13 -37.32
CA ASN A 45 5.43 -20.47 -38.52
C ASN A 45 3.95 -20.70 -38.18
N THR A 46 3.68 -21.39 -37.08
CA THR A 46 2.34 -21.64 -36.54
C THR A 46 2.28 -21.12 -35.12
N LEU A 47 1.09 -20.72 -34.66
CA LEU A 47 0.93 -20.12 -33.33
C LEU A 47 -0.46 -20.40 -32.79
N VAL A 48 -0.54 -20.74 -31.52
CA VAL A 48 -1.80 -20.69 -30.72
C VAL A 48 -1.57 -19.75 -29.58
N THR A 49 -2.43 -18.75 -29.43
CA THR A 49 -2.31 -17.77 -28.34
C THR A 49 -3.65 -17.43 -27.74
N GLU A 50 -3.65 -17.12 -26.45
CA GLU A 50 -4.81 -16.82 -25.64
C GLU A 50 -4.61 -15.59 -24.76
N PRO A 51 -5.61 -14.70 -24.63
CA PRO A 51 -5.54 -13.56 -23.74
C PRO A 51 -5.81 -13.97 -22.29
N ILE A 52 -5.04 -13.42 -21.36
CA ILE A 52 -5.32 -13.50 -19.93
C ILE A 52 -6.27 -12.36 -19.57
N LYS A 53 -7.50 -12.70 -19.13
CA LYS A 53 -8.55 -11.72 -18.80
C LYS A 53 -8.85 -11.71 -17.29
N ILE A 54 -8.82 -10.53 -16.66
CA ILE A 54 -9.25 -10.33 -15.27
C ILE A 54 -10.43 -9.36 -15.28
N ASN A 55 -11.59 -9.80 -14.77
CA ASN A 55 -12.83 -9.00 -14.76
C ASN A 55 -13.19 -8.44 -16.14
N GLY A 56 -13.01 -9.25 -17.20
CA GLY A 56 -13.27 -8.87 -18.59
C GLY A 56 -12.21 -7.95 -19.21
N LYS A 57 -11.21 -7.52 -18.46
CA LYS A 57 -10.11 -6.70 -18.96
C LYS A 57 -8.91 -7.58 -19.25
N MET A 58 -8.36 -7.48 -20.46
CA MET A 58 -7.14 -8.18 -20.83
C MET A 58 -5.94 -7.56 -20.11
N VAL A 59 -5.14 -8.42 -19.48
CA VAL A 59 -3.95 -8.03 -18.72
C VAL A 59 -2.66 -8.59 -19.32
N GLY A 60 -2.78 -9.52 -20.26
CA GLY A 60 -1.67 -10.13 -20.97
C GLY A 60 -2.17 -11.19 -21.95
N PHE A 61 -1.24 -11.89 -22.57
CA PHE A 61 -1.50 -13.05 -23.40
C PHE A 61 -0.32 -14.02 -23.30
N TYR A 62 -0.54 -15.25 -23.68
CA TYR A 62 0.47 -16.30 -23.75
C TYR A 62 0.13 -17.25 -24.89
N GLY A 63 1.07 -18.08 -25.29
CA GLY A 63 0.85 -18.99 -26.40
C GLY A 63 1.93 -20.01 -26.57
N VAL A 64 1.77 -20.85 -27.59
CA VAL A 64 2.71 -21.86 -28.01
C VAL A 64 3.13 -21.60 -29.46
N ASP A 65 4.42 -21.44 -29.65
CA ASP A 65 5.03 -21.21 -30.95
C ASP A 65 5.32 -22.57 -31.63
N ASN A 66 5.05 -22.64 -32.93
CA ASN A 66 5.31 -23.78 -33.78
C ASN A 66 4.72 -25.12 -33.28
N PRO A 67 3.46 -25.15 -32.77
CA PRO A 67 2.81 -26.42 -32.47
C PRO A 67 2.63 -27.23 -33.78
N PRO A 68 2.68 -28.58 -33.72
CA PRO A 68 2.35 -29.42 -34.86
C PRO A 68 0.93 -29.14 -35.35
N GLU A 69 0.74 -29.04 -36.67
CA GLU A 69 -0.55 -28.63 -37.25
C GLU A 69 -1.69 -29.56 -36.83
N GLU A 70 -1.44 -30.87 -36.78
CA GLU A 70 -2.42 -31.87 -36.34
C GLU A 70 -2.82 -31.74 -34.87
N LYS A 71 -2.06 -30.96 -34.04
CA LYS A 71 -2.31 -30.76 -32.62
C LYS A 71 -2.81 -29.38 -32.26
N LEU A 72 -3.00 -28.49 -33.23
CA LEU A 72 -3.41 -27.10 -32.96
C LEU A 72 -4.66 -27.01 -32.11
N HIS A 73 -5.72 -27.79 -32.41
CA HIS A 73 -6.95 -27.79 -31.64
C HIS A 73 -6.78 -28.41 -30.24
N GLU A 74 -5.99 -29.48 -30.12
CA GLU A 74 -5.71 -30.10 -28.83
C GLU A 74 -4.94 -29.11 -27.90
N ILE A 75 -3.94 -28.43 -28.47
CA ILE A 75 -3.16 -27.42 -27.76
C ILE A 75 -4.01 -26.21 -27.42
N SER A 76 -4.91 -25.76 -28.29
CA SER A 76 -5.85 -24.68 -27.98
C SER A 76 -6.71 -25.01 -26.75
N ASN A 77 -7.30 -26.22 -26.69
CA ASN A 77 -8.09 -26.64 -25.52
C ASN A 77 -7.25 -26.70 -24.23
N LEU A 78 -5.99 -27.12 -24.31
CA LEU A 78 -5.08 -27.11 -23.16
C LEU A 78 -4.74 -25.68 -22.71
N ILE A 79 -4.53 -24.77 -23.64
CA ILE A 79 -4.27 -23.36 -23.37
C ILE A 79 -5.48 -22.72 -22.70
N ASP A 80 -6.72 -22.98 -23.16
CA ASP A 80 -7.96 -22.51 -22.52
C ASP A 80 -8.02 -22.92 -21.02
N MET A 81 -7.65 -24.17 -20.72
CA MET A 81 -7.58 -24.64 -19.32
C MET A 81 -6.52 -23.91 -18.49
N ILE A 82 -5.34 -23.66 -19.09
CA ILE A 82 -4.25 -22.94 -18.44
C ILE A 82 -4.64 -21.47 -18.21
N GLU A 83 -5.35 -20.83 -19.15
CA GLU A 83 -5.89 -19.47 -18.98
C GLU A 83 -6.74 -19.37 -17.72
N PHE A 84 -7.69 -20.27 -17.57
CA PHE A 84 -8.55 -20.31 -16.39
C PHE A 84 -7.72 -20.41 -15.09
N MET A 85 -6.71 -21.29 -15.07
CA MET A 85 -5.83 -21.45 -13.89
C MET A 85 -5.01 -20.19 -13.60
N ILE A 86 -4.41 -19.58 -14.63
CA ILE A 86 -3.62 -18.35 -14.48
C ILE A 86 -4.50 -17.21 -13.98
N SER A 87 -5.63 -16.99 -14.63
CA SER A 87 -6.60 -15.94 -14.23
C SER A 87 -7.11 -16.15 -12.82
N PHE A 88 -7.37 -17.39 -12.43
CA PHE A 88 -7.78 -17.72 -11.07
C PHE A 88 -6.66 -17.43 -10.04
N MET A 89 -5.41 -17.83 -10.32
CA MET A 89 -4.28 -17.55 -9.42
C MET A 89 -4.02 -16.05 -9.27
N ILE A 90 -4.10 -15.28 -10.35
CA ILE A 90 -3.94 -13.82 -10.29
C ILE A 90 -5.05 -13.18 -9.45
N ARG A 91 -6.31 -13.63 -9.60
CA ARG A 91 -7.43 -13.15 -8.77
C ARG A 91 -7.23 -13.49 -7.29
N LEU A 92 -6.81 -14.72 -6.99
CA LEU A 92 -6.50 -15.13 -5.61
C LEU A 92 -5.43 -14.23 -5.00
N ARG A 93 -4.35 -13.99 -5.70
CA ARG A 93 -3.26 -13.13 -5.25
C ARG A 93 -3.75 -11.70 -5.00
N ASN A 94 -4.44 -11.10 -5.98
CA ASN A 94 -4.97 -9.74 -5.84
C ASN A 94 -5.96 -9.63 -4.65
N ASN A 95 -6.81 -10.63 -4.45
CA ASN A 95 -7.72 -10.67 -3.31
C ASN A 95 -6.95 -10.81 -1.98
N ALA A 96 -5.90 -11.63 -1.93
CA ALA A 96 -5.07 -11.76 -0.75
C ALA A 96 -4.36 -10.44 -0.41
N ASP A 97 -3.79 -9.76 -1.40
CA ASP A 97 -3.14 -8.45 -1.23
C ASP A 97 -4.14 -7.39 -0.71
N VAL A 98 -5.37 -7.36 -1.25
CA VAL A 98 -6.44 -6.45 -0.78
C VAL A 98 -6.87 -6.79 0.65
N LEU A 99 -7.01 -8.08 0.98
CA LEU A 99 -7.38 -8.51 2.33
C LEU A 99 -6.26 -8.19 3.34
N GLU A 100 -5.00 -8.43 2.99
CA GLU A 100 -3.86 -8.08 3.82
C GLU A 100 -3.80 -6.57 4.06
N HIS A 101 -3.95 -5.77 2.99
CA HIS A 101 -3.99 -4.31 3.12
C HIS A 101 -5.13 -3.85 4.03
N SER A 102 -6.35 -4.35 3.82
CA SER A 102 -7.51 -3.98 4.65
C SER A 102 -7.38 -4.45 6.11
N ALA A 103 -6.66 -5.54 6.36
CA ALA A 103 -6.41 -6.05 7.71
C ALA A 103 -5.35 -5.25 8.48
N LEU A 104 -4.36 -4.66 7.78
CA LEU A 104 -3.17 -4.05 8.39
C LEU A 104 -3.09 -2.53 8.22
N TYR A 105 -3.96 -1.91 7.41
CA TYR A 105 -3.94 -0.46 7.17
C TYR A 105 -5.27 0.19 7.55
N ASP A 106 -5.20 1.45 7.96
CA ASP A 106 -6.35 2.31 8.23
C ASP A 106 -6.91 2.87 6.93
N GLN A 107 -8.20 2.70 6.68
CA GLN A 107 -8.85 3.06 5.41
C GLN A 107 -8.86 4.58 5.13
N LEU A 108 -8.90 5.41 6.18
CA LEU A 108 -8.93 6.87 6.00
C LEU A 108 -7.55 7.44 5.67
N THR A 109 -6.52 6.98 6.37
CA THR A 109 -5.20 7.61 6.35
C THR A 109 -4.15 6.85 5.56
N ASP A 110 -4.41 5.57 5.25
CA ASP A 110 -3.42 4.66 4.68
C ASP A 110 -2.14 4.54 5.56
N CYS A 111 -2.28 4.80 6.86
CA CYS A 111 -1.29 4.41 7.84
C CYS A 111 -1.48 2.94 8.21
N LYS A 112 -0.45 2.29 8.73
CA LYS A 112 -0.66 1.00 9.37
C LYS A 112 -1.62 1.16 10.56
N ASN A 113 -2.42 0.13 10.85
CA ASN A 113 -3.37 0.14 11.96
C ASN A 113 -2.77 -0.47 13.24
N ARG A 114 -3.56 -0.50 14.33
CA ARG A 114 -3.16 -1.10 15.61
C ARG A 114 -2.74 -2.58 15.47
N LYS A 115 -3.45 -3.37 14.65
CA LYS A 115 -3.10 -4.78 14.44
C LYS A 115 -1.71 -4.94 13.80
N ALA A 116 -1.39 -4.06 12.85
CA ALA A 116 -0.08 -4.06 12.21
C ALA A 116 1.04 -3.69 13.21
N LEU A 117 0.76 -2.80 14.17
CA LEU A 117 1.68 -2.47 15.25
C LEU A 117 1.93 -3.68 16.15
N ASP A 118 0.86 -4.29 16.65
CA ASP A 118 0.91 -5.44 17.54
C ASP A 118 1.70 -6.59 16.89
N TRP A 119 1.39 -6.89 15.63
CA TRP A 119 2.09 -7.95 14.88
C TRP A 119 3.58 -7.65 14.67
N ALA A 120 3.93 -6.40 14.34
CA ALA A 120 5.32 -6.03 14.06
C ALA A 120 6.23 -6.14 15.28
N TYR A 121 5.71 -5.87 16.47
CA TYR A 121 6.52 -5.68 17.68
C TYR A 121 6.37 -6.75 18.76
N THR A 122 5.39 -7.65 18.65
CA THR A 122 5.21 -8.74 19.63
C THR A 122 6.27 -9.84 19.51
N GLU A 123 6.83 -10.08 18.32
CA GLU A 123 7.68 -11.26 18.07
C GLU A 123 9.18 -10.98 17.83
N LYS A 124 9.61 -9.72 17.62
CA LYS A 124 10.96 -9.46 17.08
C LYS A 124 11.69 -8.24 17.66
N LEU A 125 11.26 -7.73 18.79
CA LEU A 125 11.77 -6.48 19.40
C LEU A 125 13.28 -6.41 19.57
N GLU A 126 13.92 -7.51 19.90
CA GLU A 126 15.36 -7.58 20.13
C GLU A 126 16.24 -7.13 18.96
N LYS A 127 15.67 -7.09 17.74
CA LYS A 127 16.40 -6.71 16.52
C LYS A 127 16.33 -5.22 16.20
N TYR A 128 15.51 -4.45 16.91
CA TYR A 128 15.12 -3.10 16.51
C TYR A 128 15.78 -1.98 17.32
N PHE A 129 16.67 -2.29 18.26
CA PHE A 129 17.36 -1.29 19.06
C PHE A 129 18.58 -0.69 18.32
N PRO A 130 18.87 0.62 18.48
CA PRO A 130 18.11 1.61 19.27
C PRO A 130 16.70 1.84 18.70
N LEU A 131 15.70 1.94 19.59
CA LEU A 131 14.30 2.09 19.23
C LEU A 131 13.73 3.37 19.82
N ALA A 132 13.09 4.20 18.99
CA ALA A 132 12.36 5.36 19.44
C ALA A 132 10.87 5.24 19.13
N VAL A 133 10.05 5.79 20.02
CA VAL A 133 8.59 5.84 19.93
C VAL A 133 8.14 7.30 20.03
N VAL A 134 7.20 7.68 19.17
CA VAL A 134 6.51 8.98 19.23
C VAL A 134 5.02 8.72 19.30
N MET A 135 4.39 9.01 20.42
CA MET A 135 2.93 9.08 20.53
C MET A 135 2.45 10.44 20.07
N CYS A 136 1.34 10.49 19.36
CA CYS A 136 0.76 11.69 18.81
C CYS A 136 -0.76 11.66 18.95
N ASP A 137 -1.31 12.71 19.49
CA ASP A 137 -2.75 12.93 19.63
C ASP A 137 -3.12 14.29 19.03
N LEU A 138 -4.14 14.30 18.14
CA LEU A 138 -4.54 15.52 17.44
C LEU A 138 -5.39 16.41 18.35
N ASN A 139 -5.02 17.67 18.40
CA ASN A 139 -5.69 18.66 19.23
C ASN A 139 -6.89 19.29 18.49
N GLY A 140 -8.03 19.38 19.15
CA GLY A 140 -9.18 20.12 18.65
C GLY A 140 -10.00 19.40 17.56
N LEU A 141 -9.81 18.10 17.31
CA LEU A 141 -10.59 17.35 16.34
C LEU A 141 -12.10 17.43 16.60
N LYS A 142 -12.51 17.36 17.86
CA LYS A 142 -13.93 17.46 18.22
C LYS A 142 -14.51 18.83 17.85
N GLU A 143 -13.79 19.91 18.12
CA GLU A 143 -14.23 21.25 17.75
C GLU A 143 -14.37 21.42 16.22
N ILE A 144 -13.45 20.83 15.47
CA ILE A 144 -13.51 20.83 14.00
C ILE A 144 -14.77 20.08 13.54
N ASN A 145 -15.04 18.90 14.10
CA ASN A 145 -16.23 18.11 13.77
C ASN A 145 -17.51 18.86 14.13
N ASP A 146 -17.57 19.44 15.33
CA ASP A 146 -18.76 20.15 15.82
C ASP A 146 -19.05 21.42 15.01
N GLN A 147 -18.02 22.13 14.52
CA GLN A 147 -18.15 23.39 13.78
C GLN A 147 -18.26 23.19 12.26
N LYS A 148 -17.58 22.20 11.68
CA LYS A 148 -17.40 22.06 10.23
C LYS A 148 -17.82 20.70 9.68
N GLY A 149 -18.33 19.81 10.55
CA GLY A 149 -18.75 18.47 10.18
C GLY A 149 -17.60 17.44 10.10
N HIS A 150 -17.97 16.16 10.04
CA HIS A 150 -17.04 15.03 10.04
C HIS A 150 -16.08 15.03 8.85
N ASP A 151 -16.51 15.45 7.66
CA ASP A 151 -15.64 15.56 6.48
C ASP A 151 -14.44 16.49 6.70
N ALA A 152 -14.63 17.56 7.49
CA ALA A 152 -13.54 18.47 7.85
C ALA A 152 -12.58 17.84 8.86
N GLY A 153 -13.10 17.07 9.81
CA GLY A 153 -12.30 16.28 10.73
C GLY A 153 -11.49 15.19 10.02
N ASP A 154 -12.09 14.50 9.08
CA ASP A 154 -11.39 13.47 8.28
C ASP A 154 -10.24 14.07 7.48
N LYS A 155 -10.44 15.23 6.85
CA LYS A 155 -9.36 15.96 6.15
C LYS A 155 -8.24 16.37 7.11
N PHE A 156 -8.58 16.80 8.31
CA PHE A 156 -7.62 17.17 9.35
C PHE A 156 -6.77 15.95 9.77
N ILE A 157 -7.41 14.80 10.01
CA ILE A 157 -6.73 13.54 10.32
C ILE A 157 -5.81 13.11 9.17
N VAL A 158 -6.29 13.16 7.91
CA VAL A 158 -5.49 12.80 6.73
C VAL A 158 -4.27 13.70 6.58
N GLN A 159 -4.43 15.01 6.79
CA GLN A 159 -3.32 15.96 6.71
C GLN A 159 -2.25 15.69 7.78
N ALA A 160 -2.66 15.43 9.01
CA ALA A 160 -1.75 15.05 10.09
C ALA A 160 -1.01 13.73 9.77
N ALA A 161 -1.73 12.73 9.28
CA ALA A 161 -1.15 11.46 8.85
C ALA A 161 -0.11 11.64 7.74
N GLN A 162 -0.38 12.50 6.76
CA GLN A 162 0.56 12.83 5.69
C GLN A 162 1.82 13.50 6.24
N THR A 163 1.68 14.43 7.17
CA THR A 163 2.80 15.07 7.85
C THR A 163 3.65 14.05 8.62
N LEU A 164 3.02 13.22 9.43
CA LEU A 164 3.73 12.17 10.18
C LEU A 164 4.46 11.19 9.25
N LYS A 165 3.81 10.75 8.16
CA LYS A 165 4.42 9.87 7.15
C LYS A 165 5.59 10.53 6.42
N SER A 166 5.53 11.83 6.16
CA SER A 166 6.61 12.56 5.50
C SER A 166 7.85 12.70 6.39
N VAL A 167 7.65 12.88 7.70
CA VAL A 167 8.74 13.06 8.67
C VAL A 167 9.34 11.72 9.10
N PHE A 168 8.50 10.78 9.51
CA PHE A 168 8.96 9.52 10.13
C PHE A 168 9.05 8.35 9.15
N GLY A 169 8.54 8.52 7.92
CA GLY A 169 8.48 7.46 6.90
C GLY A 169 7.20 6.62 6.98
N LYS A 170 6.62 6.33 5.82
CA LYS A 170 5.32 5.60 5.69
C LYS A 170 5.26 4.26 6.45
N ARG A 171 6.40 3.56 6.54
CA ARG A 171 6.46 2.22 7.16
C ARG A 171 6.42 2.25 8.68
N HIS A 172 6.66 3.42 9.28
CA HIS A 172 6.88 3.60 10.71
C HIS A 172 5.71 4.28 11.42
N VAL A 173 4.69 4.75 10.67
CA VAL A 173 3.53 5.46 11.23
C VAL A 173 2.33 4.54 11.25
N TYR A 174 1.67 4.52 12.42
CA TYR A 174 0.47 3.74 12.68
C TYR A 174 -0.62 4.65 13.22
N ARG A 175 -1.87 4.39 12.87
CA ARG A 175 -3.05 5.01 13.48
C ARG A 175 -3.68 4.02 14.44
N LEU A 176 -3.79 4.41 15.70
CA LEU A 176 -4.34 3.54 16.75
C LEU A 176 -5.88 3.60 16.81
N GLY A 177 -6.46 4.70 16.37
CA GLY A 177 -7.89 4.98 16.27
C GLY A 177 -8.17 6.47 16.49
N GLY A 178 -9.31 6.96 16.03
CA GLY A 178 -9.71 8.38 16.22
C GLY A 178 -8.62 9.37 15.79
N ASP A 179 -8.13 10.12 16.76
CA ASP A 179 -7.09 11.16 16.67
C ASP A 179 -5.68 10.69 17.09
N GLU A 180 -5.51 9.42 17.43
CA GLU A 180 -4.27 8.87 17.98
C GLU A 180 -3.40 8.21 16.92
N PHE A 181 -2.13 8.62 16.87
CA PHE A 181 -1.10 8.04 16.03
C PHE A 181 0.13 7.63 16.85
N ILE A 182 0.90 6.71 16.31
CA ILE A 182 2.20 6.34 16.83
C ILE A 182 3.21 6.22 15.69
N ALA A 183 4.41 6.74 15.90
CA ALA A 183 5.55 6.42 15.05
C ALA A 183 6.55 5.57 15.83
N VAL A 184 7.02 4.47 15.22
CA VAL A 184 8.00 3.57 15.82
C VAL A 184 9.19 3.49 14.88
N LEU A 185 10.35 3.92 15.38
CA LEU A 185 11.56 4.16 14.62
C LEU A 185 12.66 3.19 15.05
N PRO A 186 12.83 2.06 14.34
CA PRO A 186 13.86 1.09 14.65
C PRO A 186 15.24 1.56 14.20
N ASN A 187 16.28 1.13 14.91
CA ASN A 187 17.69 1.37 14.58
C ASN A 187 18.04 2.85 14.39
N ILE A 188 17.38 3.74 15.17
CA ILE A 188 17.60 5.19 15.07
C ILE A 188 18.50 5.70 16.19
N THR A 189 19.51 6.48 15.82
CA THR A 189 20.38 7.15 16.80
C THR A 189 19.66 8.34 17.44
N HIS A 190 20.04 8.69 18.68
CA HIS A 190 19.44 9.80 19.41
C HIS A 190 19.50 11.15 18.64
N PRO A 191 20.65 11.55 18.03
CA PRO A 191 20.70 12.79 17.26
C PRO A 191 19.78 12.80 16.02
N ALA A 192 19.70 11.67 15.31
CA ALA A 192 18.80 11.55 14.15
C ALA A 192 17.34 11.63 14.58
N PHE A 193 16.99 10.99 15.69
CA PHE A 193 15.64 11.06 16.26
C PHE A 193 15.26 12.49 16.65
N GLN A 194 16.13 13.22 17.35
CA GLN A 194 15.88 14.62 17.75
C GLN A 194 15.59 15.51 16.53
N LYS A 195 16.35 15.38 15.46
CA LYS A 195 16.12 16.13 14.22
C LYS A 195 14.75 15.86 13.60
N LEU A 196 14.32 14.60 13.56
CA LEU A 196 12.97 14.23 13.08
C LEU A 196 11.89 14.79 14.00
N LEU A 197 12.08 14.72 15.30
CA LEU A 197 11.14 15.23 16.28
C LEU A 197 10.96 16.75 16.18
N GLU A 198 12.05 17.51 16.03
CA GLU A 198 11.99 18.95 15.80
C GLU A 198 11.22 19.29 14.51
N THR A 199 11.46 18.53 13.43
CA THR A 199 10.72 18.69 12.18
C THR A 199 9.24 18.41 12.37
N ALA A 200 8.88 17.33 13.07
CA ALA A 200 7.49 17.00 13.36
C ALA A 200 6.82 18.09 14.20
N LYS A 201 7.48 18.56 15.27
CA LYS A 201 6.97 19.66 16.12
C LYS A 201 6.75 20.94 15.32
N SER A 202 7.68 21.27 14.43
CA SER A 202 7.56 22.46 13.57
C SER A 202 6.41 22.36 12.58
N GLN A 203 6.19 21.21 11.96
CA GLN A 203 5.15 21.02 10.94
C GLN A 203 3.76 20.82 11.52
N LEU A 204 3.64 20.11 12.63
CA LEU A 204 2.35 19.89 13.29
C LEU A 204 1.94 21.08 14.16
N GLY A 205 2.90 21.81 14.76
CA GLY A 205 2.62 22.97 15.61
C GLY A 205 1.65 22.63 16.73
N ALA A 206 0.65 23.49 16.92
CA ALA A 206 -0.38 23.31 17.93
C ALA A 206 -1.46 22.29 17.57
N THR A 207 -1.43 21.71 16.37
CA THR A 207 -2.46 20.76 15.91
C THR A 207 -2.32 19.38 16.53
N ALA A 208 -1.18 19.06 17.13
CA ALA A 208 -0.94 17.78 17.78
C ALA A 208 -0.12 17.92 19.06
N SER A 209 -0.40 17.05 20.01
CA SER A 209 0.40 16.83 21.21
C SER A 209 1.27 15.59 21.00
N LEU A 210 2.58 15.73 21.14
CA LEU A 210 3.54 14.66 20.96
C LEU A 210 4.15 14.27 22.29
N GLY A 211 4.38 12.97 22.48
CA GLY A 211 5.20 12.43 23.56
C GLY A 211 6.17 11.40 23.00
N THR A 212 7.32 11.25 23.62
CA THR A 212 8.44 10.52 23.04
C THR A 212 9.12 9.62 24.06
N SER A 213 9.69 8.54 23.56
CA SER A 213 10.62 7.71 24.32
C SER A 213 11.66 7.10 23.38
N ILE A 214 12.85 6.87 23.91
CA ILE A 214 13.93 6.20 23.16
C ILE A 214 14.71 5.29 24.10
N SER A 215 15.03 4.09 23.65
CA SER A 215 15.97 3.21 24.34
C SER A 215 17.10 2.76 23.42
N GLY A 216 18.31 2.81 23.94
CA GLY A 216 19.51 2.29 23.27
C GLY A 216 19.80 0.82 23.61
N THR A 217 19.12 0.24 24.59
CA THR A 217 19.40 -1.10 25.12
C THR A 217 18.22 -2.04 24.93
N LYS A 218 18.53 -3.34 24.83
CA LYS A 218 17.54 -4.40 24.68
C LYS A 218 16.79 -4.74 25.98
N ASP A 219 17.22 -4.16 27.09
CA ASP A 219 16.64 -4.43 28.40
C ASP A 219 15.31 -3.70 28.64
N THR A 220 14.97 -2.75 27.78
CA THR A 220 13.71 -2.02 27.84
C THR A 220 12.67 -2.70 26.95
N ASP A 221 11.58 -3.16 27.53
CA ASP A 221 10.47 -3.70 26.74
C ASP A 221 9.70 -2.61 26.00
N PHE A 222 9.03 -3.00 24.93
CA PHE A 222 8.29 -2.07 24.07
C PHE A 222 7.11 -1.40 24.81
N GLU A 223 6.48 -2.13 25.73
CA GLU A 223 5.36 -1.61 26.50
C GLU A 223 5.79 -0.48 27.42
N SER A 224 6.97 -0.59 28.02
CA SER A 224 7.57 0.50 28.82
C SER A 224 7.87 1.74 27.99
N LEU A 225 8.37 1.57 26.75
CA LEU A 225 8.56 2.70 25.83
C LEU A 225 7.24 3.35 25.44
N LEU A 226 6.21 2.56 25.15
CA LEU A 226 4.87 3.07 24.87
C LEU A 226 4.32 3.89 26.03
N LYS A 227 4.37 3.34 27.26
CA LYS A 227 3.88 4.02 28.46
C LYS A 227 4.61 5.33 28.73
N ALA A 228 5.92 5.37 28.53
CA ALA A 228 6.71 6.59 28.72
C ALA A 228 6.33 7.68 27.69
N ALA A 229 6.20 7.31 26.43
CA ALA A 229 5.79 8.23 25.37
C ALA A 229 4.34 8.73 25.58
N ASP A 230 3.43 7.84 25.96
CA ASP A 230 2.03 8.19 26.25
C ASP A 230 1.93 9.18 27.42
N ALA A 231 2.65 8.96 28.50
CA ALA A 231 2.68 9.85 29.65
C ALA A 231 3.15 11.27 29.27
N GLU A 232 4.22 11.38 28.46
CA GLU A 232 4.71 12.69 27.98
C GLU A 232 3.67 13.37 27.06
N MET A 233 3.06 12.62 26.13
CA MET A 233 2.02 13.14 25.24
C MET A 233 0.83 13.68 26.04
N TYR A 234 0.39 12.95 27.06
CA TYR A 234 -0.72 13.36 27.91
C TYR A 234 -0.43 14.65 28.68
N GLU A 235 0.79 14.82 29.21
CA GLU A 235 1.18 16.08 29.86
C GLU A 235 1.22 17.25 28.85
N ASN A 236 1.75 17.01 27.65
CA ASN A 236 1.75 18.02 26.58
C ASN A 236 0.32 18.39 26.13
N LYS A 237 -0.58 17.42 26.07
CA LYS A 237 -2.00 17.66 25.78
C LYS A 237 -2.68 18.49 26.86
N LYS A 238 -2.39 18.22 28.14
CA LYS A 238 -2.89 19.07 29.25
C LYS A 238 -2.40 20.53 29.13
N GLN A 239 -1.12 20.72 28.85
CA GLN A 239 -0.56 22.07 28.67
C GLN A 239 -1.23 22.81 27.52
N TYR A 240 -1.49 22.13 26.38
CA TYR A 240 -2.23 22.71 25.27
C TYR A 240 -3.60 23.22 25.69
N TYR A 241 -4.38 22.45 26.46
CA TYR A 241 -5.70 22.87 26.92
C TYR A 241 -5.65 24.00 27.93
N ILE A 242 -4.65 24.03 28.82
CA ILE A 242 -4.45 25.13 29.77
C ILE A 242 -4.15 26.43 29.03
N VAL A 243 -3.19 26.41 28.09
CA VAL A 243 -2.74 27.59 27.33
C VAL A 243 -3.85 28.13 26.42
N THR A 244 -4.63 27.25 25.82
CA THR A 244 -5.71 27.64 24.89
C THR A 244 -7.00 27.99 25.58
N GLY A 245 -7.09 27.85 26.92
CA GLY A 245 -8.30 28.09 27.68
C GLY A 245 -9.44 27.10 27.43
N LYS A 246 -9.17 25.98 26.77
CA LYS A 246 -10.15 24.96 26.37
C LYS A 246 -10.33 23.82 27.39
N ASP A 247 -9.86 23.99 28.63
CA ASP A 247 -9.98 22.96 29.67
C ASP A 247 -11.45 22.79 30.10
N ARG A 248 -12.04 21.66 29.67
CA ARG A 248 -13.45 21.32 29.90
C ARG A 248 -13.79 21.06 31.37
N ARG A 249 -12.80 20.80 32.23
CA ARG A 249 -13.04 20.54 33.66
C ARG A 249 -13.47 21.78 34.44
N LYS A 250 -13.32 22.99 33.87
CA LYS A 250 -13.76 24.25 34.48
C LYS A 250 -15.22 24.62 34.22
N HIS A 251 -15.95 23.86 33.39
CA HIS A 251 -17.34 24.16 33.00
C HIS A 251 -18.36 23.14 33.53
N SER A 252 -17.98 22.30 34.49
CA SER A 252 -18.88 21.39 35.23
C SER A 252 -18.87 21.76 36.70
N LEU A 253 -19.42 22.91 37.00
CA LEU A 253 -19.88 23.33 38.31
C LEU A 253 -21.29 23.92 38.15
#